data_d6049467230cc29105acc5b7bf6d1a6a
#
_entry.id   d6049467230cc29105acc5b7bf6d1a6a
#
_cell.length_a   1.000
_cell.length_b   1.000
_cell.length_c   1.000
_cell.angle_alpha   90.00
_cell.angle_beta   90.00
_cell.angle_gamma   90.00
#
_symmetry.space_group_name_H-M   'P 1'
#
loop_
_entity.id
_entity.type
_entity.pdbx_description
1 polymer ?
#
loop_
_entity_poly.entity_id
_entity_poly.type
_entity_poly.pdbx_seq_one_letter_code
_entity_poly.pdbx_strand_id
1 'polypeptide(L)'
;DDIIEAVIDLPYKFYEGTSIPVSIIVFNKNKPAERRNKVLMIDASNEFIANNRRTNTLSDEQKRKLLSVFRNGEEIEKYSTFVDVAEIRKNGYKLGTINYLKINTLAIGMKNAVKLKDVTKSIFRGVQINSNEIDELQKAPDADYYLLNVGDIQAGQINISSMVKIALKSQRWASLYLLEPGDVVISARGSSIKTAVVDDGMPPTIVAGNLVCIRVNSEKINPYYLKMFLDSPVGHTLLEGVQTGSVIKVLNPKNIEEIPVPLKDIRTQKELANVYVNAKQRYMDIVSNAEKNFKSTIAEIYREMGMD
;
A
#
# COMPACT_ATOMS: atom_id res chain seq x y z
N ASP A 1 9.32 25.00 21.28
CA ASP A 1 9.09 24.63 22.69
C ASP A 1 8.68 23.15 22.76
N ASP A 2 9.25 22.40 23.72
CA ASP A 2 8.92 20.99 23.93
C ASP A 2 7.69 20.86 24.84
N ILE A 3 6.51 21.21 24.31
CA ILE A 3 5.25 21.26 25.06
C ILE A 3 4.25 20.15 24.70
N ILE A 4 4.43 19.44 23.60
CA ILE A 4 3.55 18.33 23.24
C ILE A 4 3.99 17.09 24.02
N GLU A 5 3.14 16.60 24.92
CA GLU A 5 3.42 15.40 25.71
C GLU A 5 2.99 14.13 25.00
N ALA A 6 1.81 14.14 24.39
CA ALA A 6 1.28 12.99 23.65
C ALA A 6 0.42 13.40 22.47
N VAL A 7 0.35 12.50 21.48
CA VAL A 7 -0.62 12.52 20.39
C VAL A 7 -1.35 11.17 20.37
N ILE A 8 -2.68 11.20 20.37
CA ILE A 8 -3.54 10.03 20.48
C ILE A 8 -4.49 10.04 19.29
N ASP A 9 -4.34 9.11 18.37
CA ASP A 9 -5.27 8.96 17.25
C ASP A 9 -6.47 8.12 17.67
N LEU A 10 -7.67 8.62 17.40
CA LEU A 10 -8.94 8.01 17.76
C LEU A 10 -9.63 7.37 16.54
N PRO A 11 -10.60 6.46 16.76
CA PRO A 11 -11.35 5.82 15.68
C PRO A 11 -12.07 6.81 14.76
N TYR A 12 -12.27 6.39 13.50
CA TYR A 12 -13.18 7.10 12.61
C TYR A 12 -14.61 7.10 13.17
N LYS A 13 -15.43 8.07 12.77
CA LYS A 13 -16.79 8.27 13.31
C LYS A 13 -16.84 8.38 14.85
N PHE A 14 -15.79 8.87 15.49
CA PHE A 14 -15.78 9.08 16.94
C PHE A 14 -16.75 10.19 17.37
N TYR A 15 -16.96 11.19 16.50
CA TYR A 15 -17.97 12.24 16.67
C TYR A 15 -19.10 12.07 15.67
N GLU A 16 -20.31 12.39 16.11
CA GLU A 16 -21.50 12.41 15.25
C GLU A 16 -21.36 13.45 14.14
N GLY A 17 -21.80 13.10 12.93
CA GLY A 17 -21.79 14.01 11.77
C GLY A 17 -20.50 14.01 10.94
N THR A 18 -19.45 13.31 11.37
CA THR A 18 -18.22 13.17 10.58
C THR A 18 -17.65 11.75 10.61
N SER A 19 -17.15 11.28 9.47
CA SER A 19 -16.35 10.06 9.40
C SER A 19 -14.84 10.34 9.41
N ILE A 20 -14.43 11.61 9.58
CA ILE A 20 -13.03 11.99 9.65
C ILE A 20 -12.45 11.54 10.99
N PRO A 21 -11.33 10.79 11.03
CA PRO A 21 -10.61 10.48 12.25
C PRO A 21 -10.14 11.76 12.95
N VAL A 22 -10.09 11.74 14.25
CA VAL A 22 -9.63 12.85 15.07
C VAL A 22 -8.48 12.41 15.95
N SER A 23 -7.62 13.37 16.33
CA SER A 23 -6.51 13.14 17.25
C SER A 23 -6.62 14.06 18.45
N ILE A 24 -6.27 13.54 19.63
CA ILE A 24 -6.09 14.34 20.85
C ILE A 24 -4.61 14.72 20.92
N ILE A 25 -4.31 16.00 21.05
CA ILE A 25 -2.95 16.49 21.34
C ILE A 25 -2.92 16.97 22.79
N VAL A 26 -2.06 16.35 23.59
CA VAL A 26 -1.87 16.72 25.00
C VAL A 26 -0.69 17.68 25.11
N PHE A 27 -0.95 18.86 25.66
CA PHE A 27 0.05 19.88 25.94
C PHE A 27 0.42 19.89 27.42
N ASN A 28 1.73 19.80 27.71
CA ASN A 28 2.27 19.89 29.06
C ASN A 28 3.51 20.79 29.07
N LYS A 29 3.42 21.91 29.74
CA LYS A 29 4.55 22.85 29.88
C LYS A 29 5.58 22.39 30.92
N ASN A 30 5.23 21.41 31.75
CA ASN A 30 6.10 20.89 32.82
C ASN A 30 6.28 19.36 32.65
N LYS A 31 6.77 18.94 31.50
CA LYS A 31 7.02 17.53 31.21
C LYS A 31 8.01 16.93 32.19
N PRO A 32 7.76 15.70 32.71
CA PRO A 32 8.73 14.96 33.50
C PRO A 32 10.05 14.78 32.76
N ALA A 33 11.15 14.66 33.47
CA ALA A 33 12.50 14.61 32.90
C ALA A 33 12.66 13.49 31.86
N GLU A 34 12.06 12.32 32.10
CA GLU A 34 12.07 11.14 31.21
C GLU A 34 11.29 11.33 29.92
N ARG A 35 10.38 12.33 29.85
CA ARG A 35 9.57 12.66 28.67
C ARG A 35 10.05 13.90 27.91
N ARG A 36 11.10 14.57 28.39
CA ARG A 36 11.65 15.75 27.71
C ARG A 36 12.22 15.37 26.34
N ASN A 37 11.97 16.24 25.36
CA ASN A 37 12.33 16.06 23.95
C ASN A 37 11.73 14.81 23.29
N LYS A 38 10.69 14.21 23.89
CA LYS A 38 9.95 13.08 23.34
C LYS A 38 8.45 13.38 23.33
N VAL A 39 7.73 12.76 22.41
CA VAL A 39 6.28 12.79 22.33
C VAL A 39 5.78 11.35 22.36
N LEU A 40 4.85 11.03 23.25
CA LEU A 40 4.20 9.72 23.28
C LEU A 40 3.15 9.67 22.18
N MET A 41 3.34 8.80 21.20
CA MET A 41 2.39 8.52 20.14
C MET A 41 1.54 7.31 20.53
N ILE A 42 0.20 7.43 20.49
CA ILE A 42 -0.74 6.34 20.82
C ILE A 42 -1.74 6.19 19.68
N ASP A 43 -1.82 5.02 19.05
CA ASP A 43 -2.79 4.71 18.01
C ASP A 43 -3.95 3.86 18.56
N ALA A 44 -5.02 4.52 18.94
CA ALA A 44 -6.28 3.88 19.31
C ALA A 44 -7.30 3.84 18.15
N SER A 45 -6.89 4.16 16.92
CA SER A 45 -7.79 4.29 15.76
C SER A 45 -8.50 2.99 15.37
N ASN A 46 -7.91 1.85 15.71
CA ASN A 46 -8.47 0.52 15.43
C ASN A 46 -9.18 -0.12 16.65
N GLU A 47 -9.18 0.54 17.80
CA GLU A 47 -9.82 0.05 19.03
C GLU A 47 -11.16 0.74 19.22
N PHE A 48 -12.27 0.12 18.77
CA PHE A 48 -13.59 0.70 18.96
C PHE A 48 -14.69 -0.36 19.02
N ILE A 49 -15.81 0.04 19.61
CA ILE A 49 -17.10 -0.64 19.47
C ILE A 49 -18.03 0.27 18.65
N ALA A 50 -18.79 -0.32 17.73
CA ALA A 50 -19.81 0.40 17.01
C ALA A 50 -20.99 0.70 17.95
N ASN A 51 -21.19 1.95 18.28
CA ASN A 51 -22.32 2.37 19.12
C ASN A 51 -23.64 2.37 18.32
N ASN A 52 -23.56 2.83 17.06
CA ASN A 52 -24.65 2.77 16.09
C ASN A 52 -24.08 2.87 14.66
N ARG A 53 -24.94 2.96 13.62
CA ARG A 53 -24.46 3.11 12.22
C ARG A 53 -23.69 4.43 11.99
N ARG A 54 -23.76 5.41 12.88
CA ARG A 54 -23.21 6.76 12.70
C ARG A 54 -21.99 7.03 13.57
N THR A 55 -21.84 6.35 14.72
CA THR A 55 -20.78 6.63 15.69
C THR A 55 -20.09 5.37 16.19
N ASN A 56 -18.79 5.51 16.43
CA ASN A 56 -17.95 4.56 17.12
C ASN A 56 -17.55 5.12 18.49
N THR A 57 -17.28 4.27 19.45
CA THR A 57 -16.80 4.67 20.79
C THR A 57 -15.76 3.68 21.29
N LEU A 58 -15.02 4.05 22.31
CA LEU A 58 -14.13 3.14 23.05
C LEU A 58 -14.91 2.46 24.17
N SER A 59 -14.71 1.16 24.35
CA SER A 59 -15.17 0.45 25.54
C SER A 59 -14.50 0.96 26.81
N ASP A 60 -15.04 0.67 27.96
CA ASP A 60 -14.41 1.08 29.22
C ASP A 60 -13.07 0.39 29.47
N GLU A 61 -12.87 -0.80 28.92
CA GLU A 61 -11.58 -1.50 28.92
C GLU A 61 -10.57 -0.77 28.03
N GLN A 62 -10.94 -0.42 26.79
CA GLN A 62 -10.11 0.34 25.87
C GLN A 62 -9.74 1.72 26.42
N LYS A 63 -10.69 2.42 27.07
CA LYS A 63 -10.40 3.68 27.76
C LYS A 63 -9.41 3.50 28.90
N ARG A 64 -9.57 2.45 29.73
CA ARG A 64 -8.62 2.15 30.82
C ARG A 64 -7.23 1.84 30.29
N LYS A 65 -7.12 1.03 29.23
CA LYS A 65 -5.87 0.73 28.55
C LYS A 65 -5.19 2.00 28.05
N LEU A 66 -5.91 2.85 27.32
CA LEU A 66 -5.41 4.12 26.79
C LEU A 66 -4.89 5.03 27.92
N LEU A 67 -5.66 5.17 29.00
CA LEU A 67 -5.27 5.98 30.16
C LEU A 67 -4.06 5.40 30.89
N SER A 68 -3.95 4.07 31.03
CA SER A 68 -2.79 3.38 31.62
C SER A 68 -1.54 3.68 30.81
N VAL A 69 -1.60 3.45 29.48
CA VAL A 69 -0.51 3.70 28.55
C VAL A 69 -0.06 5.16 28.60
N PHE A 70 -1.00 6.10 28.56
CA PHE A 70 -0.67 7.53 28.65
C PHE A 70 0.00 7.90 29.98
N ARG A 71 -0.52 7.43 31.10
CA ARG A 71 -0.02 7.76 32.45
C ARG A 71 1.36 7.14 32.70
N ASN A 72 1.51 5.87 32.37
CA ASN A 72 2.71 5.11 32.65
C ASN A 72 3.81 5.28 31.58
N GLY A 73 3.46 5.82 30.39
CA GLY A 73 4.37 5.92 29.26
C GLY A 73 4.75 4.54 28.72
N GLU A 74 3.81 3.62 28.68
CA GLU A 74 4.07 2.26 28.21
C GLU A 74 4.26 2.25 26.69
N GLU A 75 5.32 1.58 26.22
CA GLU A 75 5.53 1.30 24.80
C GLU A 75 4.97 -0.08 24.47
N ILE A 76 3.95 -0.11 23.62
CA ILE A 76 3.26 -1.33 23.20
C ILE A 76 3.36 -1.42 21.68
N GLU A 77 3.87 -2.53 21.19
CA GLU A 77 4.04 -2.77 19.76
C GLU A 77 2.76 -2.45 18.98
N LYS A 78 2.88 -1.63 17.92
CA LYS A 78 1.78 -1.16 17.05
C LYS A 78 0.71 -0.31 17.75
N TYR A 79 0.89 0.05 19.01
CA TYR A 79 -0.10 0.82 19.78
C TYR A 79 0.48 2.10 20.37
N SER A 80 1.67 2.06 20.97
CA SER A 80 2.28 3.24 21.58
C SER A 80 3.79 3.21 21.52
N THR A 81 4.41 4.38 21.29
CA THR A 81 5.87 4.55 21.34
C THR A 81 6.26 5.99 21.65
N PHE A 82 7.43 6.19 22.23
CA PHE A 82 8.03 7.51 22.35
C PHE A 82 8.81 7.86 21.08
N VAL A 83 8.59 9.07 20.58
CA VAL A 83 9.27 9.61 19.40
C VAL A 83 10.04 10.86 19.78
N ASP A 84 11.31 10.90 19.41
CA ASP A 84 12.14 12.09 19.64
C ASP A 84 11.66 13.29 18.83
N VAL A 85 11.63 14.47 19.43
CA VAL A 85 11.27 15.73 18.74
C VAL A 85 12.16 15.98 17.53
N ALA A 86 13.42 15.52 17.56
CA ALA A 86 14.33 15.61 16.42
C ALA A 86 13.83 14.79 15.21
N GLU A 87 13.25 13.60 15.46
CA GLU A 87 12.64 12.76 14.42
C GLU A 87 11.37 13.40 13.88
N ILE A 88 10.50 13.93 14.74
CA ILE A 88 9.31 14.66 14.33
C ILE A 88 9.67 15.84 13.41
N ARG A 89 10.72 16.59 13.76
CA ARG A 89 11.26 17.69 12.93
C ARG A 89 11.73 17.17 11.57
N LYS A 90 12.51 16.09 11.56
CA LYS A 90 13.01 15.45 10.32
C LYS A 90 11.87 15.01 9.39
N ASN A 91 10.74 14.57 9.96
CA ASN A 91 9.53 14.18 9.24
C ASN A 91 8.61 15.36 8.91
N GLY A 92 9.10 16.60 8.94
CA GLY A 92 8.33 17.80 8.58
C GLY A 92 7.22 18.12 9.58
N TYR A 93 7.41 17.83 10.86
CA TYR A 93 6.46 18.06 11.96
C TYR A 93 5.12 17.36 11.80
N LYS A 94 5.06 16.23 11.09
CA LYS A 94 3.86 15.41 11.00
C LYS A 94 3.60 14.77 12.36
N LEU A 95 2.40 14.95 12.90
CA LEU A 95 2.01 14.45 14.24
C LEU A 95 1.15 13.17 14.20
N GLY A 96 0.71 12.69 13.04
CA GLY A 96 -0.06 11.45 12.95
C GLY A 96 0.75 10.25 13.44
N THR A 97 0.19 9.48 14.37
CA THR A 97 0.84 8.34 15.03
C THR A 97 1.30 7.27 14.06
N ILE A 98 0.57 7.11 12.96
CA ILE A 98 0.86 6.17 11.87
C ILE A 98 2.26 6.37 11.26
N ASN A 99 2.80 7.60 11.31
CA ASN A 99 4.14 7.88 10.78
C ASN A 99 5.26 7.30 11.66
N TYR A 100 4.95 6.90 12.89
CA TYR A 100 5.94 6.48 13.88
C TYR A 100 5.72 5.06 14.39
N LEU A 101 4.48 4.64 14.63
CA LEU A 101 4.17 3.36 15.26
C LEU A 101 4.30 2.14 14.33
N LYS A 102 3.91 2.28 13.05
CA LYS A 102 3.90 1.14 12.11
C LYS A 102 5.20 1.00 11.32
N ILE A 103 5.87 2.11 11.01
CA ILE A 103 7.06 2.11 10.14
C ILE A 103 8.34 1.88 10.94
N ASN A 104 8.49 2.55 12.10
CA ASN A 104 9.73 2.49 12.86
C ASN A 104 9.97 1.13 13.52
N THR A 105 8.93 0.47 14.05
CA THR A 105 9.08 -0.85 14.69
C THR A 105 9.52 -1.92 13.70
N LEU A 106 9.08 -1.83 12.44
CA LEU A 106 9.49 -2.76 11.39
C LEU A 106 10.85 -2.41 10.79
N ALA A 107 11.19 -1.11 10.70
CA ALA A 107 12.49 -0.65 10.19
C ALA A 107 13.66 -0.99 11.14
N ILE A 108 13.44 -0.97 12.47
CA ILE A 108 14.47 -1.31 13.48
C ILE A 108 14.94 -2.77 13.33
N GLY A 109 14.08 -3.69 12.86
CA GLY A 109 14.44 -5.10 12.60
C GLY A 109 15.09 -5.35 11.23
N MET A 110 15.05 -4.38 10.30
CA MET A 110 15.59 -4.55 8.95
C MET A 110 17.03 -4.07 8.86
N LYS A 111 17.98 -5.00 8.93
CA LYS A 111 19.39 -4.69 8.64
C LYS A 111 19.53 -4.18 7.20
N ASN A 112 20.25 -3.06 7.02
CA ASN A 112 20.53 -2.43 5.71
C ASN A 112 19.27 -1.96 4.94
N ALA A 113 18.22 -1.51 5.64
CA ALA A 113 17.08 -0.90 4.98
C ALA A 113 17.43 0.47 4.40
N VAL A 114 17.01 0.71 3.17
CA VAL A 114 17.11 2.01 2.48
C VAL A 114 15.70 2.50 2.14
N LYS A 115 15.51 3.79 1.93
CA LYS A 115 14.22 4.29 1.49
C LYS A 115 13.96 3.87 0.03
N LEU A 116 12.71 3.56 -0.29
CA LEU A 116 12.33 3.12 -1.63
C LEU A 116 12.76 4.13 -2.71
N LYS A 117 12.64 5.44 -2.44
CA LYS A 117 13.11 6.50 -3.36
C LYS A 117 14.60 6.41 -3.71
N ASP A 118 15.44 5.87 -2.82
CA ASP A 118 16.89 5.81 -3.03
C ASP A 118 17.30 4.70 -4.04
N VAL A 119 16.37 3.79 -4.32
CA VAL A 119 16.55 2.65 -5.24
C VAL A 119 15.60 2.68 -6.44
N THR A 120 14.86 3.77 -6.62
CA THR A 120 13.95 3.97 -7.75
C THR A 120 14.38 5.16 -8.61
N LYS A 121 13.99 5.15 -9.89
CA LYS A 121 14.14 6.30 -10.81
C LYS A 121 13.00 7.29 -10.62
N SER A 122 11.76 6.78 -10.44
CA SER A 122 10.57 7.59 -10.22
C SER A 122 9.46 6.75 -9.58
N ILE A 123 8.57 7.43 -8.83
CA ILE A 123 7.32 6.86 -8.32
C ILE A 123 6.22 7.83 -8.70
N PHE A 124 5.26 7.37 -9.49
CA PHE A 124 4.21 8.25 -10.00
C PHE A 124 2.85 7.56 -10.05
N ARG A 125 1.81 8.35 -9.99
CA ARG A 125 0.44 7.89 -10.15
C ARG A 125 0.06 7.87 -11.63
N GLY A 126 -0.69 6.87 -12.05
CA GLY A 126 -1.19 6.77 -13.42
C GLY A 126 -2.17 7.88 -13.80
N VAL A 127 -2.50 7.92 -15.08
CA VAL A 127 -3.36 8.95 -15.67
C VAL A 127 -4.79 8.88 -15.10
N GLN A 128 -5.34 10.03 -14.73
CA GLN A 128 -6.72 10.14 -14.28
C GLN A 128 -7.64 10.27 -15.50
N ILE A 129 -8.48 9.28 -15.72
CA ILE A 129 -9.47 9.24 -16.80
C ILE A 129 -10.80 8.86 -16.18
N ASN A 130 -11.88 9.51 -16.55
CA ASN A 130 -13.23 9.11 -16.15
C ASN A 130 -13.82 8.07 -17.13
N SER A 131 -14.89 7.39 -16.74
CA SER A 131 -15.48 6.29 -17.52
C SER A 131 -15.94 6.74 -18.92
N ASN A 132 -16.61 7.89 -19.03
CA ASN A 132 -17.10 8.40 -20.34
C ASN A 132 -15.93 8.68 -21.29
N GLU A 133 -14.85 9.18 -20.76
CA GLU A 133 -13.62 9.48 -21.47
C GLU A 133 -12.92 8.20 -21.97
N ILE A 134 -12.93 7.14 -21.16
CA ILE A 134 -12.42 5.83 -21.57
C ILE A 134 -13.24 5.32 -22.77
N ASP A 135 -14.56 5.40 -22.70
CA ASP A 135 -15.45 4.95 -23.79
C ASP A 135 -15.19 5.70 -25.10
N GLU A 136 -14.88 7.01 -25.03
CA GLU A 136 -14.51 7.81 -26.21
C GLU A 136 -13.15 7.38 -26.77
N LEU A 137 -12.14 7.21 -25.91
CA LEU A 137 -10.80 6.83 -26.33
C LEU A 137 -10.70 5.39 -26.86
N GLN A 138 -11.60 4.50 -26.45
CA GLN A 138 -11.70 3.15 -27.02
C GLN A 138 -12.27 3.14 -28.44
N LYS A 139 -13.17 4.06 -28.77
CA LYS A 139 -13.81 4.17 -30.08
C LYS A 139 -12.94 4.90 -31.10
N ALA A 140 -11.85 5.51 -30.67
CA ALA A 140 -10.96 6.23 -31.56
C ALA A 140 -10.22 5.26 -32.50
N PRO A 141 -9.98 5.62 -33.78
CA PRO A 141 -9.36 4.75 -34.77
C PRO A 141 -7.90 4.40 -34.46
N ASP A 142 -7.25 5.19 -33.62
CA ASP A 142 -5.85 5.04 -33.17
C ASP A 142 -5.75 4.47 -31.73
N ALA A 143 -6.70 3.63 -31.32
CA ALA A 143 -6.70 2.96 -30.01
C ALA A 143 -5.66 1.82 -29.98
N ASP A 144 -4.36 2.19 -29.96
CA ASP A 144 -3.24 1.26 -30.05
C ASP A 144 -2.56 0.97 -28.69
N TYR A 145 -2.92 1.69 -27.64
CA TYR A 145 -2.37 1.53 -26.32
C TYR A 145 -3.31 0.77 -25.40
N TYR A 146 -2.78 -0.14 -24.62
CA TYR A 146 -3.55 -0.77 -23.55
C TYR A 146 -3.61 0.15 -22.32
N LEU A 147 -4.74 0.11 -21.59
CA LEU A 147 -4.91 0.81 -20.31
C LEU A 147 -4.91 -0.21 -19.18
N LEU A 148 -3.87 -0.18 -18.34
CA LEU A 148 -3.78 -1.05 -17.18
C LEU A 148 -4.54 -0.46 -15.99
N ASN A 149 -5.55 -1.18 -15.52
CA ASN A 149 -6.33 -0.86 -14.32
C ASN A 149 -6.07 -1.88 -13.19
N VAL A 150 -6.49 -1.56 -11.98
CA VAL A 150 -6.36 -2.46 -10.83
C VAL A 150 -7.10 -3.80 -11.00
N GLY A 151 -8.16 -3.83 -11.81
CA GLY A 151 -8.91 -5.04 -12.16
C GLY A 151 -8.09 -6.04 -12.98
N ASP A 152 -7.15 -5.54 -13.77
CA ASP A 152 -6.31 -6.33 -14.65
C ASP A 152 -5.13 -7.00 -13.90
N ILE A 153 -4.93 -6.63 -12.63
CA ILE A 153 -3.96 -7.32 -11.76
C ILE A 153 -4.69 -8.46 -11.05
N GLN A 154 -4.35 -9.69 -11.47
CA GLN A 154 -4.94 -10.93 -10.96
C GLN A 154 -3.83 -11.86 -10.47
N ALA A 155 -3.97 -12.41 -9.26
CA ALA A 155 -2.96 -13.25 -8.62
C ALA A 155 -1.52 -12.69 -8.67
N GLY A 156 -1.38 -11.34 -8.66
CA GLY A 156 -0.10 -10.64 -8.72
C GLY A 156 0.59 -10.68 -10.08
N GLN A 157 -0.18 -10.84 -11.16
CA GLN A 157 0.26 -10.76 -12.56
C GLN A 157 -0.67 -9.82 -13.33
N ILE A 158 -0.20 -9.29 -14.44
CA ILE A 158 -1.01 -8.46 -15.35
C ILE A 158 -1.68 -9.36 -16.36
N ASN A 159 -3.02 -9.34 -16.39
CA ASN A 159 -3.81 -10.06 -17.36
C ASN A 159 -4.07 -9.14 -18.57
N ILE A 160 -3.28 -9.31 -19.64
CA ILE A 160 -3.39 -8.49 -20.85
C ILE A 160 -4.77 -8.66 -21.53
N SER A 161 -5.35 -9.85 -21.46
CA SER A 161 -6.64 -10.13 -22.14
C SER A 161 -7.83 -9.42 -21.49
N SER A 162 -7.69 -8.91 -20.26
CA SER A 162 -8.73 -8.12 -19.58
C SER A 162 -8.59 -6.61 -19.81
N MET A 163 -7.46 -6.16 -20.35
CA MET A 163 -7.21 -4.74 -20.56
C MET A 163 -7.94 -4.21 -21.79
N VAL A 164 -8.38 -2.97 -21.73
CA VAL A 164 -8.98 -2.27 -22.86
C VAL A 164 -7.92 -1.50 -23.64
N LYS A 165 -8.13 -1.35 -24.95
CA LYS A 165 -7.31 -0.49 -25.79
C LYS A 165 -7.88 0.92 -25.82
N ILE A 166 -7.02 1.91 -25.81
CA ILE A 166 -7.35 3.33 -25.87
C ILE A 166 -6.42 4.09 -26.83
N ALA A 167 -6.92 5.18 -27.38
CA ALA A 167 -6.09 6.19 -28.03
C ALA A 167 -5.43 7.09 -26.98
N LEU A 168 -4.32 7.74 -27.34
CA LEU A 168 -3.70 8.76 -26.48
C LEU A 168 -4.35 10.12 -26.72
N LYS A 169 -4.73 10.83 -25.66
CA LYS A 169 -5.14 12.25 -25.77
C LYS A 169 -4.02 13.16 -26.28
N SER A 170 -2.78 12.81 -26.01
CA SER A 170 -1.59 13.53 -26.46
C SER A 170 -0.34 12.65 -26.32
N GLN A 171 0.69 12.96 -27.09
CA GLN A 171 2.02 12.32 -26.95
C GLN A 171 2.62 12.48 -25.55
N ARG A 172 2.21 13.49 -24.81
CA ARG A 172 2.63 13.70 -23.41
C ARG A 172 2.19 12.55 -22.50
N TRP A 173 1.06 11.87 -22.80
CA TRP A 173 0.64 10.70 -22.02
C TRP A 173 1.64 9.56 -22.13
N ALA A 174 2.15 9.28 -23.32
CA ALA A 174 3.18 8.26 -23.49
C ALA A 174 4.44 8.61 -22.68
N SER A 175 4.90 9.85 -22.71
CA SER A 175 6.09 10.25 -21.96
C SER A 175 5.93 10.20 -20.45
N LEU A 176 4.71 10.31 -19.92
CA LEU A 176 4.44 10.37 -18.46
C LEU A 176 3.94 9.07 -17.87
N TYR A 177 3.17 8.29 -18.64
CA TYR A 177 2.39 7.18 -18.09
C TYR A 177 2.61 5.84 -18.79
N LEU A 178 3.48 5.80 -19.82
CA LEU A 178 3.84 4.54 -20.47
C LEU A 178 4.66 3.68 -19.50
N LEU A 179 4.23 2.43 -19.34
CA LEU A 179 4.95 1.44 -18.55
C LEU A 179 6.18 0.92 -19.30
N GLU A 180 7.23 0.66 -18.57
CA GLU A 180 8.46 0.05 -19.04
C GLU A 180 8.65 -1.34 -18.43
N PRO A 181 9.31 -2.29 -19.11
CA PRO A 181 9.68 -3.55 -18.50
C PRO A 181 10.43 -3.35 -17.19
N GLY A 182 10.03 -4.10 -16.16
CA GLY A 182 10.58 -3.98 -14.82
C GLY A 182 9.91 -2.92 -13.95
N ASP A 183 8.95 -2.14 -14.44
CA ASP A 183 8.13 -1.30 -13.58
C ASP A 183 7.33 -2.18 -12.60
N VAL A 184 7.26 -1.76 -11.35
CA VAL A 184 6.39 -2.39 -10.34
C VAL A 184 5.14 -1.55 -10.16
N VAL A 185 3.98 -2.10 -10.43
CA VAL A 185 2.69 -1.42 -10.25
C VAL A 185 2.02 -1.86 -8.96
N ILE A 186 1.37 -0.92 -8.28
CA ILE A 186 0.67 -1.15 -7.03
C ILE A 186 -0.68 -0.44 -7.02
N SER A 187 -1.71 -1.07 -6.47
CA SER A 187 -3.03 -0.44 -6.35
C SER A 187 -2.97 0.80 -5.47
N ALA A 188 -3.42 1.93 -6.02
CA ALA A 188 -3.46 3.21 -5.32
C ALA A 188 -4.67 3.36 -4.39
N ARG A 189 -5.71 2.54 -4.60
CA ARG A 189 -6.98 2.56 -3.84
C ARG A 189 -7.54 1.14 -3.72
N GLY A 190 -8.32 0.88 -2.69
CA GLY A 190 -9.04 -0.37 -2.48
C GLY A 190 -8.81 -1.00 -1.12
N SER A 191 -9.59 -2.03 -0.82
CA SER A 191 -9.52 -2.80 0.43
C SER A 191 -8.35 -3.79 0.46
N SER A 192 -7.82 -4.16 -0.70
CA SER A 192 -6.65 -5.04 -0.82
C SER A 192 -5.58 -4.37 -1.69
N ILE A 193 -4.34 -4.46 -1.25
CA ILE A 193 -3.18 -3.98 -2.00
C ILE A 193 -2.80 -5.06 -3.01
N LYS A 194 -2.82 -4.71 -4.30
CA LYS A 194 -2.37 -5.57 -5.39
C LYS A 194 -1.08 -5.04 -5.96
N THR A 195 -0.16 -5.93 -6.29
CA THR A 195 1.12 -5.60 -6.94
C THR A 195 1.36 -6.47 -8.17
N ALA A 196 2.03 -5.94 -9.17
CA ALA A 196 2.54 -6.70 -10.31
C ALA A 196 3.84 -6.10 -10.83
N VAL A 197 4.62 -6.90 -11.55
CA VAL A 197 5.77 -6.42 -12.34
C VAL A 197 5.34 -6.37 -13.79
N VAL A 198 5.80 -5.37 -14.51
CA VAL A 198 5.64 -5.28 -15.96
C VAL A 198 6.68 -6.17 -16.62
N ASP A 199 6.23 -7.21 -17.29
CA ASP A 199 7.10 -8.21 -17.93
C ASP A 199 7.67 -7.70 -19.26
N ASP A 200 8.78 -8.31 -19.68
CA ASP A 200 9.33 -8.12 -21.03
C ASP A 200 8.32 -8.55 -22.09
N GLY A 201 8.21 -7.78 -23.17
CA GLY A 201 7.27 -8.08 -24.26
C GLY A 201 5.83 -7.64 -24.00
N MET A 202 5.54 -6.94 -22.90
CA MET A 202 4.25 -6.31 -22.71
C MET A 202 3.98 -5.28 -23.81
N PRO A 203 2.78 -5.27 -24.43
CA PRO A 203 2.44 -4.27 -25.44
C PRO A 203 2.43 -2.85 -24.87
N PRO A 204 2.49 -1.79 -25.70
CA PRO A 204 2.44 -0.42 -25.23
C PRO A 204 1.26 -0.19 -24.28
N THR A 205 1.53 0.09 -23.02
CA THR A 205 0.52 0.15 -21.95
C THR A 205 0.65 1.41 -21.12
N ILE A 206 -0.46 2.11 -20.98
CA ILE A 206 -0.60 3.29 -20.11
C ILE A 206 -1.14 2.86 -18.74
N VAL A 207 -0.57 3.36 -17.67
CA VAL A 207 -1.03 3.08 -16.31
C VAL A 207 -2.16 4.01 -15.91
N ALA A 208 -3.30 3.43 -15.45
CA ALA A 208 -4.47 4.19 -15.00
C ALA A 208 -4.30 4.75 -13.58
N GLY A 209 -5.03 5.80 -13.26
CA GLY A 209 -4.92 6.58 -12.03
C GLY A 209 -5.35 5.87 -10.73
N ASN A 210 -5.87 4.64 -10.83
CA ASN A 210 -6.10 3.76 -9.69
C ASN A 210 -4.87 2.89 -9.33
N LEU A 211 -3.75 3.09 -10.03
CA LEU A 211 -2.46 2.47 -9.80
C LEU A 211 -1.37 3.52 -9.55
N VAL A 212 -0.33 3.13 -8.83
CA VAL A 212 0.95 3.82 -8.73
C VAL A 212 2.00 2.94 -9.41
N CYS A 213 2.82 3.55 -10.25
CA CYS A 213 3.98 2.92 -10.88
C CYS A 213 5.24 3.27 -10.08
N ILE A 214 6.04 2.26 -9.81
CA ILE A 214 7.37 2.36 -9.18
C ILE A 214 8.39 1.93 -10.24
N ARG A 215 9.05 2.90 -10.87
CA ARG A 215 10.10 2.65 -11.85
C ARG A 215 11.42 2.44 -11.12
N VAL A 216 11.87 1.21 -11.07
CA VAL A 216 13.06 0.84 -10.31
C VAL A 216 14.36 1.28 -11.00
N ASN A 217 15.41 1.51 -10.21
CA ASN A 217 16.77 1.53 -10.71
C ASN A 217 17.32 0.09 -10.68
N SER A 218 17.37 -0.58 -11.84
CA SER A 218 17.74 -2.00 -11.96
C SER A 218 19.20 -2.31 -11.55
N GLU A 219 20.06 -1.29 -11.43
CA GLU A 219 21.41 -1.43 -10.89
C GLU A 219 21.40 -1.57 -9.35
N LYS A 220 20.36 -1.06 -8.70
CA LYS A 220 20.21 -1.02 -7.24
C LYS A 220 19.24 -2.07 -6.71
N ILE A 221 18.11 -2.27 -7.40
CA ILE A 221 17.06 -3.18 -6.95
C ILE A 221 16.43 -3.96 -8.11
N ASN A 222 16.28 -5.27 -7.90
CA ASN A 222 15.56 -6.13 -8.84
C ASN A 222 14.04 -5.94 -8.66
N PRO A 223 13.24 -5.78 -9.75
CA PRO A 223 11.80 -5.52 -9.65
C PRO A 223 11.02 -6.65 -8.96
N TYR A 224 11.35 -7.91 -9.22
CA TYR A 224 10.71 -9.05 -8.57
C TYR A 224 11.10 -9.19 -7.10
N TYR A 225 12.34 -8.80 -6.74
CA TYR A 225 12.76 -8.71 -5.35
C TYR A 225 11.95 -7.65 -4.60
N LEU A 226 11.78 -6.46 -5.20
CA LEU A 226 10.93 -5.41 -4.63
C LEU A 226 9.48 -5.91 -4.49
N LYS A 227 8.92 -6.50 -5.55
CA LYS A 227 7.56 -7.05 -5.49
C LYS A 227 7.40 -8.09 -4.37
N MET A 228 8.33 -9.05 -4.28
CA MET A 228 8.33 -10.07 -3.22
C MET A 228 8.33 -9.43 -1.82
N PHE A 229 9.11 -8.38 -1.62
CA PHE A 229 9.11 -7.63 -0.37
C PHE A 229 7.76 -6.93 -0.12
N LEU A 230 7.21 -6.23 -1.12
CA LEU A 230 5.92 -5.54 -0.99
C LEU A 230 4.75 -6.52 -0.72
N ASP A 231 4.80 -7.72 -1.28
CA ASP A 231 3.82 -8.79 -1.06
C ASP A 231 3.99 -9.51 0.29
N SER A 232 5.11 -9.32 0.98
CA SER A 232 5.35 -9.94 2.29
C SER A 232 4.45 -9.34 3.37
N PRO A 233 4.19 -10.07 4.49
CA PRO A 233 3.44 -9.51 5.62
C PRO A 233 4.01 -8.18 6.13
N VAL A 234 5.34 -8.05 6.13
CA VAL A 234 6.05 -6.82 6.51
C VAL A 234 5.80 -5.71 5.50
N GLY A 235 5.96 -5.98 4.21
CA GLY A 235 5.69 -5.03 3.12
C GLY A 235 4.23 -4.55 3.14
N HIS A 236 3.28 -5.46 3.30
CA HIS A 236 1.86 -5.13 3.46
C HIS A 236 1.61 -4.20 4.65
N THR A 237 2.18 -4.50 5.82
CA THR A 237 2.04 -3.64 7.01
C THR A 237 2.61 -2.25 6.78
N LEU A 238 3.76 -2.14 6.09
CA LEU A 238 4.35 -0.85 5.74
C LEU A 238 3.48 -0.08 4.75
N LEU A 239 2.96 -0.73 3.71
CA LEU A 239 2.07 -0.11 2.74
C LEU A 239 0.76 0.37 3.38
N GLU A 240 0.14 -0.45 4.23
CA GLU A 240 -1.04 -0.06 5.01
C GLU A 240 -0.75 1.13 5.93
N GLY A 241 0.45 1.13 6.53
CA GLY A 241 0.91 2.19 7.41
C GLY A 241 1.05 3.56 6.74
N VAL A 242 1.35 3.60 5.43
CA VAL A 242 1.49 4.84 4.66
C VAL A 242 0.24 5.23 3.87
N GLN A 243 -0.83 4.43 3.93
CA GLN A 243 -2.12 4.79 3.35
C GLN A 243 -2.73 5.99 4.08
N THR A 244 -3.39 6.86 3.34
CA THR A 244 -4.13 8.01 3.85
C THR A 244 -5.62 7.88 3.50
N GLY A 245 -6.48 8.53 4.27
CA GLY A 245 -7.93 8.52 4.07
C GLY A 245 -8.66 7.58 5.03
N SER A 246 -9.80 8.05 5.55
CA SER A 246 -10.59 7.37 6.58
C SER A 246 -11.63 6.40 6.03
N VAL A 247 -12.20 6.69 4.86
CA VAL A 247 -13.25 5.87 4.22
C VAL A 247 -12.65 5.07 3.06
N ILE A 248 -11.89 5.74 2.21
CA ILE A 248 -11.16 5.09 1.12
C ILE A 248 -9.67 5.31 1.37
N LYS A 249 -8.99 4.23 1.67
CA LYS A 249 -7.53 4.25 1.86
C LYS A 249 -6.84 4.46 0.52
N VAL A 250 -5.90 5.42 0.47
CA VAL A 250 -5.17 5.81 -0.73
C VAL A 250 -3.67 5.76 -0.48
N LEU A 251 -2.95 5.09 -1.36
CA LEU A 251 -1.49 5.13 -1.43
C LEU A 251 -1.05 6.33 -2.26
N ASN A 252 -0.29 7.22 -1.64
CA ASN A 252 0.27 8.39 -2.29
C ASN A 252 1.74 8.13 -2.68
N PRO A 253 2.19 8.48 -3.91
CA PRO A 253 3.59 8.31 -4.31
C PRO A 253 4.59 8.81 -3.28
N LYS A 254 4.41 10.03 -2.76
CA LYS A 254 5.29 10.60 -1.72
C LYS A 254 5.39 9.80 -0.44
N ASN A 255 4.34 9.09 -0.06
CA ASN A 255 4.36 8.25 1.14
C ASN A 255 5.04 6.90 0.85
N ILE A 256 4.87 6.36 -0.36
CA ILE A 256 5.55 5.14 -0.81
C ILE A 256 7.07 5.36 -0.90
N GLU A 257 7.53 6.54 -1.31
CA GLU A 257 8.94 6.93 -1.37
C GLU A 257 9.71 6.69 -0.05
N GLU A 258 9.04 6.85 1.07
CA GLU A 258 9.64 6.76 2.41
C GLU A 258 9.65 5.33 3.01
N ILE A 259 9.05 4.36 2.32
CA ILE A 259 9.01 2.96 2.79
C ILE A 259 10.45 2.40 2.88
N PRO A 260 10.85 1.86 4.05
CA PRO A 260 12.12 1.18 4.18
C PRO A 260 12.09 -0.18 3.46
N VAL A 261 13.06 -0.43 2.61
CA VAL A 261 13.23 -1.68 1.85
C VAL A 261 14.52 -2.34 2.28
N PRO A 262 14.51 -3.61 2.73
CA PRO A 262 15.73 -4.33 3.06
C PRO A 262 16.53 -4.57 1.78
N LEU A 263 17.77 -4.06 1.73
CA LEU A 263 18.59 -4.17 0.54
C LEU A 263 19.68 -5.23 0.73
N LYS A 264 19.72 -6.20 -0.18
CA LYS A 264 20.82 -7.15 -0.37
C LYS A 264 21.66 -6.70 -1.57
N ASP A 265 22.82 -7.30 -1.78
CA ASP A 265 23.54 -7.12 -3.03
C ASP A 265 22.71 -7.61 -4.23
N ILE A 266 22.96 -7.05 -5.40
CA ILE A 266 22.10 -7.27 -6.58
C ILE A 266 22.12 -8.73 -7.07
N ARG A 267 23.21 -9.48 -6.83
CA ARG A 267 23.31 -10.90 -7.16
C ARG A 267 22.35 -11.71 -6.30
N THR A 268 22.41 -11.52 -4.97
CA THR A 268 21.51 -12.18 -4.03
C THR A 268 20.05 -11.83 -4.32
N GLN A 269 19.75 -10.56 -4.67
CA GLN A 269 18.39 -10.16 -5.04
C GLN A 269 17.88 -10.94 -6.25
N LYS A 270 18.71 -11.08 -7.31
CA LYS A 270 18.36 -11.85 -8.53
C LYS A 270 18.12 -13.33 -8.22
N GLU A 271 18.98 -13.93 -7.38
CA GLU A 271 18.83 -15.32 -6.96
C GLU A 271 17.50 -15.55 -6.22
N LEU A 272 17.16 -14.70 -5.25
CA LEU A 272 15.89 -14.77 -4.51
C LEU A 272 14.68 -14.50 -5.42
N ALA A 273 14.77 -13.52 -6.30
CA ALA A 273 13.73 -13.21 -7.28
C ALA A 273 13.44 -14.39 -8.21
N ASN A 274 14.48 -15.08 -8.71
CA ASN A 274 14.32 -16.27 -9.56
C ASN A 274 13.61 -17.41 -8.80
N VAL A 275 13.98 -17.66 -7.53
CA VAL A 275 13.30 -18.65 -6.69
C VAL A 275 11.82 -18.32 -6.53
N TYR A 276 11.51 -17.06 -6.26
CA TYR A 276 10.14 -16.58 -6.09
C TYR A 276 9.32 -16.72 -7.39
N VAL A 277 9.85 -16.26 -8.53
CA VAL A 277 9.17 -16.34 -9.82
C VAL A 277 8.90 -17.79 -10.19
N ASN A 278 9.88 -18.68 -10.05
CA ASN A 278 9.72 -20.10 -10.36
C ASN A 278 8.71 -20.80 -9.42
N ALA A 279 8.70 -20.46 -8.14
CA ALA A 279 7.71 -20.99 -7.19
C ALA A 279 6.30 -20.52 -7.54
N LYS A 280 6.16 -19.25 -7.91
CA LYS A 280 4.88 -18.67 -8.30
C LYS A 280 4.36 -19.28 -9.60
N GLN A 281 5.23 -19.44 -10.61
CA GLN A 281 4.83 -20.09 -11.87
C GLN A 281 4.29 -21.50 -11.64
N ARG A 282 5.02 -22.30 -10.87
CA ARG A 282 4.56 -23.66 -10.50
C ARG A 282 3.20 -23.66 -9.79
N TYR A 283 3.00 -22.71 -8.88
CA TYR A 283 1.70 -22.56 -8.21
C TYR A 283 0.57 -22.25 -9.21
N MET A 284 0.81 -21.31 -10.12
CA MET A 284 -0.18 -20.93 -11.16
C MET A 284 -0.51 -22.11 -12.09
N ASP A 285 0.50 -22.87 -12.50
CA ASP A 285 0.31 -24.06 -13.35
C ASP A 285 -0.56 -25.10 -12.64
N ILE A 286 -0.35 -25.34 -11.35
CA ILE A 286 -1.14 -26.29 -10.54
C ILE A 286 -2.60 -25.79 -10.44
N VAL A 287 -2.81 -24.51 -10.12
CA VAL A 287 -4.16 -23.92 -10.01
C VAL A 287 -4.89 -23.99 -11.36
N SER A 288 -4.24 -23.59 -12.46
CA SER A 288 -4.81 -23.63 -13.80
C SER A 288 -5.22 -25.06 -14.21
N ASN A 289 -4.37 -26.05 -13.91
CA ASN A 289 -4.69 -27.44 -14.20
C ASN A 289 -5.85 -27.96 -13.32
N ALA A 290 -5.89 -27.59 -12.05
CA ALA A 290 -7.00 -27.95 -11.17
C ALA A 290 -8.33 -27.37 -11.63
N GLU A 291 -8.33 -26.10 -12.06
CA GLU A 291 -9.52 -25.43 -12.61
C GLU A 291 -10.00 -26.05 -13.94
N LYS A 292 -9.07 -26.41 -14.83
CA LYS A 292 -9.41 -27.11 -16.09
C LYS A 292 -10.06 -28.47 -15.80
N ASN A 293 -9.45 -29.24 -14.92
CA ASN A 293 -9.98 -30.57 -14.54
C ASN A 293 -11.38 -30.45 -13.92
N PHE A 294 -11.56 -29.51 -13.01
CA PHE A 294 -12.87 -29.24 -12.41
C PHE A 294 -13.93 -28.87 -13.46
N LYS A 295 -13.61 -27.93 -14.36
CA LYS A 295 -14.52 -27.51 -15.44
C LYS A 295 -14.88 -28.68 -16.37
N SER A 296 -13.91 -29.54 -16.72
CA SER A 296 -14.13 -30.73 -17.54
C SER A 296 -15.10 -31.69 -16.86
N THR A 297 -14.85 -32.00 -15.59
CA THR A 297 -15.71 -32.91 -14.81
C THR A 297 -17.14 -32.37 -14.68
N ILE A 298 -17.29 -31.06 -14.40
CA ILE A 298 -18.62 -30.43 -14.32
C ILE A 298 -19.34 -30.46 -15.69
N ALA A 299 -18.62 -30.22 -16.79
CA ALA A 299 -19.20 -30.31 -18.13
C ALA A 299 -19.67 -31.74 -18.49
N GLU A 300 -18.97 -32.78 -18.03
CA GLU A 300 -19.40 -34.17 -18.16
C GLU A 300 -20.68 -34.44 -17.37
N ILE A 301 -20.75 -34.00 -16.11
CA ILE A 301 -21.92 -34.10 -15.26
C ILE A 301 -23.15 -33.42 -15.93
N TYR A 302 -22.98 -32.20 -16.46
CA TYR A 302 -24.06 -31.48 -17.10
C TYR A 302 -24.57 -32.21 -18.37
N ARG A 303 -23.67 -32.81 -19.15
CA ARG A 303 -24.06 -33.64 -20.29
C ARG A 303 -24.88 -34.88 -19.86
N GLU A 304 -24.46 -35.57 -18.80
CA GLU A 304 -25.21 -36.70 -18.27
C GLU A 304 -26.57 -36.30 -17.69
N MET A 305 -26.70 -35.05 -17.20
CA MET A 305 -27.98 -34.49 -16.76
C MET A 305 -28.87 -34.00 -17.94
N GLY A 306 -28.39 -34.07 -19.19
CA GLY A 306 -29.12 -33.58 -20.38
C GLY A 306 -29.16 -32.05 -20.47
N MET A 307 -28.17 -31.35 -19.88
CA MET A 307 -28.01 -29.91 -19.91
C MET A 307 -26.77 -29.57 -20.78
N ASP A 308 -26.94 -29.61 -22.10
CA ASP A 308 -25.92 -29.24 -23.10
C ASP A 308 -25.85 -27.72 -23.30
#